data_70b4db537d89454fbf3179450260d7c9
#
_entry.id   70b4db537d89454fbf3179450260d7c9
#
_cell.length_a   1.000
_cell.length_b   1.000
_cell.length_c   1.000
_cell.angle_alpha   90.00
_cell.angle_beta   90.00
_cell.angle_gamma   90.00
#
_symmetry.space_group_name_H-M   'P 1'
#
loop_
_entity.id
_entity.type
_entity.pdbx_description
1 polymer ?
#
loop_
_entity_poly.entity_id
_entity_poly.type
_entity_poly.pdbx_seq_one_letter_code
_entity_poly.pdbx_strand_id
1 'polypeptide(L)'
;MRGLLSFEGPVMQFFHKTGEVIIATMLFLLFCIPVITAGSSVTSLYYAVIKSVRRERGYVTSEFMRSLKRTLGKGIILTVGMLVWFGLLIFGRMHAGAHMVLAYNALIVISIFVSVYIFPVLSRFEMRLDGIIKLSFVMSIRYIYYTIPIIAGTAALLWLQFYYLPMPCIFVLPGAWCYAVTFMMERALLGYMPAKEEAEKNSQGVETDTWYYE
;
A
#
# COMPACT_ATOMS: atom_id res chain seq x y z
N MET A 1 21.52 -23.95 24.52
CA MET A 1 21.90 -22.80 23.68
C MET A 1 22.08 -23.12 22.18
N ARG A 2 21.95 -24.37 21.73
CA ARG A 2 22.13 -24.78 20.32
C ARG A 2 20.89 -24.55 19.40
N GLY A 3 19.73 -24.18 19.92
CA GLY A 3 18.51 -24.00 19.12
C GLY A 3 18.21 -22.58 18.63
N LEU A 4 18.88 -21.55 19.16
CA LEU A 4 18.63 -20.15 18.79
C LEU A 4 19.42 -19.70 17.54
N LEU A 5 20.55 -20.37 17.25
CA LEU A 5 21.43 -20.10 16.09
C LEU A 5 21.31 -21.17 14.99
N SER A 6 20.37 -22.09 15.09
CA SER A 6 20.03 -23.03 14.02
C SER A 6 19.40 -22.28 12.85
N PHE A 7 19.60 -22.75 11.60
CA PHE A 7 19.03 -22.17 10.38
C PHE A 7 17.49 -22.07 10.43
N GLU A 8 16.83 -22.81 11.33
CA GLU A 8 15.40 -22.75 11.63
C GLU A 8 15.07 -21.94 12.90
N GLY A 9 16.06 -21.31 13.53
CA GLY A 9 15.86 -20.53 14.76
C GLY A 9 15.08 -19.23 14.52
N PRO A 10 14.31 -18.75 15.53
CA PRO A 10 13.49 -17.52 15.41
C PRO A 10 14.34 -16.29 15.07
N VAL A 11 15.62 -16.27 15.46
CA VAL A 11 16.57 -15.19 15.15
C VAL A 11 16.90 -15.16 13.66
N MET A 12 17.16 -16.33 13.05
CA MET A 12 17.49 -16.42 11.62
C MET A 12 16.28 -16.09 10.75
N GLN A 13 15.07 -16.49 11.15
CA GLN A 13 13.83 -16.10 10.47
C GLN A 13 13.61 -14.57 10.54
N PHE A 14 13.93 -13.94 11.67
CA PHE A 14 13.85 -12.48 11.80
C PHE A 14 14.83 -11.78 10.86
N PHE A 15 16.10 -12.22 10.79
CA PHE A 15 17.08 -11.66 9.86
C PHE A 15 16.69 -11.87 8.40
N HIS A 16 16.15 -13.03 8.06
CA HIS A 16 15.66 -13.31 6.70
C HIS A 16 14.51 -12.37 6.33
N LYS A 17 13.49 -12.24 7.19
CA LYS A 17 12.36 -11.32 6.97
C LYS A 17 12.79 -9.87 6.88
N THR A 18 13.75 -9.46 7.72
CA THR A 18 14.29 -8.09 7.65
C THR A 18 15.02 -7.84 6.33
N GLY A 19 15.81 -8.82 5.86
CA GLY A 19 16.47 -8.75 4.56
C GLY A 19 15.48 -8.62 3.40
N GLU A 20 14.38 -9.39 3.43
CA GLU A 20 13.32 -9.30 2.43
C GLU A 20 12.62 -7.92 2.43
N VAL A 21 12.37 -7.35 3.61
CA VAL A 21 11.80 -6.01 3.75
C VAL A 21 12.74 -4.95 3.17
N ILE A 22 14.04 -5.06 3.41
CA ILE A 22 15.05 -4.14 2.85
C ILE A 22 15.05 -4.22 1.33
N ILE A 23 15.09 -5.44 0.76
CA ILE A 23 15.04 -5.64 -0.71
C ILE A 23 13.76 -5.05 -1.29
N ALA A 24 12.60 -5.31 -0.66
CA ALA A 24 11.33 -4.74 -1.09
C ALA A 24 11.36 -3.20 -1.11
N THR A 25 11.95 -2.61 -0.07
CA THR A 25 12.06 -1.15 0.05
C THR A 25 13.01 -0.55 -0.98
N MET A 26 14.14 -1.20 -1.25
CA MET A 26 15.08 -0.77 -2.30
C MET A 26 14.41 -0.77 -3.68
N LEU A 27 13.69 -1.84 -4.01
CA LEU A 27 12.91 -1.89 -5.25
C LEU A 27 11.83 -0.80 -5.29
N PHE A 28 11.11 -0.60 -4.19
CA PHE A 28 10.13 0.46 -4.06
C PHE A 28 10.73 1.84 -4.34
N LEU A 29 11.86 2.18 -3.70
CA LEU A 29 12.53 3.47 -3.88
C LEU A 29 13.02 3.65 -5.32
N LEU A 30 13.59 2.60 -5.93
CA LEU A 30 14.05 2.64 -7.31
C LEU A 30 12.92 2.98 -8.28
N PHE A 31 11.77 2.31 -8.14
CA PHE A 31 10.60 2.55 -8.99
C PHE A 31 9.75 3.75 -8.55
N CYS A 32 10.05 4.37 -7.40
CA CYS A 32 9.41 5.61 -6.95
C CYS A 32 10.12 6.86 -7.49
N ILE A 33 11.34 6.74 -8.07
CA ILE A 33 12.06 7.87 -8.68
C ILE A 33 11.20 8.60 -9.72
N PRO A 34 10.55 7.93 -10.69
CA PRO A 34 9.53 8.58 -11.47
C PRO A 34 8.24 8.70 -10.65
N VAL A 35 7.84 9.92 -10.30
CA VAL A 35 6.63 10.20 -9.50
C VAL A 35 5.37 9.53 -10.09
N ILE A 36 5.33 9.39 -11.41
CA ILE A 36 4.21 8.76 -12.16
C ILE A 36 4.05 7.28 -11.79
N THR A 37 5.13 6.56 -11.52
CA THR A 37 5.11 5.14 -11.14
C THR A 37 5.00 4.90 -9.64
N ALA A 38 5.01 5.97 -8.82
CA ALA A 38 4.96 5.86 -7.36
C ALA A 38 3.75 5.05 -6.87
N GLY A 39 2.56 5.25 -7.44
CA GLY A 39 1.38 4.48 -7.05
C GLY A 39 1.47 2.99 -7.38
N SER A 40 2.02 2.64 -8.54
CA SER A 40 2.29 1.24 -8.90
C SER A 40 3.34 0.63 -7.97
N SER A 41 4.36 1.41 -7.57
CA SER A 41 5.41 0.96 -6.65
C SER A 41 4.87 0.71 -5.24
N VAL A 42 4.01 1.60 -4.72
CA VAL A 42 3.30 1.40 -3.43
C VAL A 42 2.44 0.15 -3.47
N THR A 43 1.66 -0.05 -4.54
CA THR A 43 0.82 -1.23 -4.73
C THR A 43 1.67 -2.52 -4.73
N SER A 44 2.80 -2.50 -5.44
CA SER A 44 3.69 -3.65 -5.56
C SER A 44 4.44 -3.94 -4.28
N LEU A 45 4.85 -2.91 -3.53
CA LEU A 45 5.43 -3.04 -2.20
C LEU A 45 4.43 -3.73 -1.25
N TYR A 46 3.19 -3.24 -1.22
CA TYR A 46 2.13 -3.82 -0.39
C TYR A 46 1.89 -5.30 -0.73
N TYR A 47 1.78 -5.64 -2.01
CA TYR A 47 1.59 -6.99 -2.49
C TYR A 47 2.76 -7.91 -2.10
N ALA A 48 4.01 -7.50 -2.39
CA ALA A 48 5.21 -8.28 -2.12
C ALA A 48 5.42 -8.51 -0.62
N VAL A 49 5.21 -7.48 0.20
CA VAL A 49 5.32 -7.57 1.66
C VAL A 49 4.33 -8.59 2.23
N ILE A 50 3.09 -8.58 1.78
CA ILE A 50 2.11 -9.55 2.27
C ILE A 50 2.44 -10.95 1.81
N LYS A 51 2.72 -11.15 0.52
CA LYS A 51 2.90 -12.49 -0.06
C LYS A 51 4.19 -13.14 0.39
N SER A 52 5.32 -12.43 0.29
CA SER A 52 6.63 -12.99 0.61
C SER A 52 6.97 -12.89 2.09
N VAL A 53 6.86 -11.69 2.69
CA VAL A 53 7.33 -11.49 4.07
C VAL A 53 6.36 -12.06 5.09
N ARG A 54 5.05 -11.84 4.89
CA ARG A 54 4.05 -12.25 5.87
C ARG A 54 3.60 -13.70 5.70
N ARG A 55 3.39 -14.14 4.44
CA ARG A 55 2.91 -15.50 4.14
C ARG A 55 4.00 -16.46 3.69
N GLU A 56 5.25 -16.00 3.62
CA GLU A 56 6.43 -16.81 3.29
C GLU A 56 6.31 -17.56 1.94
N ARG A 57 5.62 -16.94 0.96
CA ARG A 57 5.38 -17.52 -0.36
C ARG A 57 6.09 -16.73 -1.45
N GLY A 58 7.10 -17.35 -2.05
CA GLY A 58 7.85 -16.78 -3.17
C GLY A 58 8.93 -15.77 -2.75
N TYR A 59 9.73 -15.36 -3.72
CA TYR A 59 10.81 -14.37 -3.52
C TYR A 59 10.26 -12.95 -3.69
N VAL A 60 10.59 -12.06 -2.75
CA VAL A 60 10.13 -10.65 -2.74
C VAL A 60 10.36 -9.95 -4.07
N THR A 61 11.53 -10.11 -4.67
CA THR A 61 11.90 -9.48 -5.95
C THR A 61 10.98 -9.93 -7.09
N SER A 62 10.71 -11.24 -7.18
CA SER A 62 9.86 -11.81 -8.22
C SER A 62 8.42 -11.34 -8.07
N GLU A 63 7.89 -11.38 -6.84
CA GLU A 63 6.51 -10.98 -6.56
C GLU A 63 6.30 -9.47 -6.70
N PHE A 64 7.29 -8.66 -6.30
CA PHE A 64 7.25 -7.21 -6.53
C PHE A 64 7.20 -6.90 -8.04
N MET A 65 8.08 -7.53 -8.84
CA MET A 65 8.17 -7.28 -10.27
C MET A 65 6.93 -7.79 -11.01
N ARG A 66 6.37 -8.94 -10.60
CA ARG A 66 5.12 -9.48 -11.13
C ARG A 66 3.96 -8.51 -10.86
N SER A 67 3.80 -8.05 -9.62
CA SER A 67 2.78 -7.08 -9.24
C SER A 67 2.96 -5.76 -9.98
N LEU A 68 4.19 -5.25 -10.06
CA LEU A 68 4.49 -4.00 -10.76
C LEU A 68 4.04 -4.05 -12.22
N LYS A 69 4.45 -5.07 -12.96
CA LYS A 69 4.06 -5.24 -14.38
C LYS A 69 2.55 -5.31 -14.57
N ARG A 70 1.84 -5.99 -13.66
CA ARG A 70 0.38 -6.15 -13.70
C ARG A 70 -0.37 -4.85 -13.40
N THR A 71 0.15 -4.05 -12.47
CA THR A 71 -0.53 -2.84 -11.96
C THR A 71 -0.03 -1.54 -12.57
N LEU A 72 1.05 -1.56 -13.39
CA LEU A 72 1.64 -0.34 -13.97
C LEU A 72 0.61 0.56 -14.65
N GLY A 73 -0.19 0.04 -15.56
CA GLY A 73 -1.15 0.85 -16.33
C GLY A 73 -2.21 1.50 -15.43
N LYS A 74 -2.87 0.71 -14.59
CA LYS A 74 -3.91 1.22 -13.66
C LYS A 74 -3.31 2.12 -12.59
N GLY A 75 -2.14 1.77 -12.07
CA GLY A 75 -1.45 2.54 -11.04
C GLY A 75 -0.98 3.90 -11.55
N ILE A 76 -0.47 4.00 -12.78
CA ILE A 76 -0.10 5.28 -13.41
C ILE A 76 -1.33 6.17 -13.57
N ILE A 77 -2.42 5.63 -14.12
CA ILE A 77 -3.65 6.40 -14.31
C ILE A 77 -4.18 6.94 -12.97
N LEU A 78 -4.21 6.10 -11.93
CA LEU A 78 -4.64 6.53 -10.60
C LEU A 78 -3.70 7.57 -9.99
N THR A 79 -2.38 7.39 -10.12
CA THR A 79 -1.39 8.35 -9.59
C THR A 79 -1.52 9.71 -10.27
N VAL A 80 -1.56 9.74 -11.60
CA VAL A 80 -1.72 10.98 -12.37
C VAL A 80 -3.08 11.62 -12.05
N GLY A 81 -4.15 10.84 -12.02
CA GLY A 81 -5.48 11.31 -11.63
C GLY A 81 -5.50 11.96 -10.24
N MET A 82 -4.83 11.33 -9.26
CA MET A 82 -4.69 11.90 -7.91
C MET A 82 -3.86 13.18 -7.90
N LEU A 83 -2.74 13.22 -8.62
CA LEU A 83 -1.90 14.43 -8.70
C LEU A 83 -2.68 15.60 -9.30
N VAL A 84 -3.42 15.36 -10.39
CA VAL A 84 -4.28 16.37 -11.01
C VAL A 84 -5.38 16.81 -10.04
N TRP A 85 -6.04 15.87 -9.38
CA TRP A 85 -7.10 16.14 -8.41
C TRP A 85 -6.62 17.01 -7.24
N PHE A 86 -5.51 16.61 -6.59
CA PHE A 86 -4.91 17.41 -5.50
C PHE A 86 -4.42 18.77 -5.99
N GLY A 87 -3.83 18.84 -7.19
CA GLY A 87 -3.43 20.09 -7.82
C GLY A 87 -4.59 21.06 -8.02
N LEU A 88 -5.73 20.56 -8.52
CA LEU A 88 -6.95 21.36 -8.68
C LEU A 88 -7.51 21.84 -7.34
N LEU A 89 -7.52 20.99 -6.31
CA LEU A 89 -7.98 21.35 -4.97
C LEU A 89 -7.10 22.43 -4.33
N ILE A 90 -5.78 22.33 -4.45
CA ILE A 90 -4.84 23.30 -3.91
C ILE A 90 -4.95 24.63 -4.67
N PHE A 91 -5.03 24.57 -6.01
CA PHE A 91 -5.21 25.75 -6.84
C PHE A 91 -6.52 26.47 -6.54
N GLY A 92 -7.62 25.72 -6.45
CA GLY A 92 -8.93 26.26 -6.07
C GLY A 92 -8.92 26.90 -4.68
N ARG A 93 -8.24 26.28 -3.70
CA ARG A 93 -8.07 26.84 -2.36
C ARG A 93 -7.32 28.17 -2.35
N MET A 94 -6.29 28.31 -3.20
CA MET A 94 -5.49 29.56 -3.27
C MET A 94 -6.29 30.75 -3.84
N HIS A 95 -7.27 30.48 -4.68
CA HIS A 95 -8.13 31.51 -5.31
C HIS A 95 -9.50 31.65 -4.64
N ALA A 96 -9.80 30.82 -3.65
CA ALA A 96 -11.09 30.82 -2.95
C ALA A 96 -11.17 31.96 -1.93
N GLY A 97 -12.37 32.59 -1.86
CA GLY A 97 -12.69 33.53 -0.77
C GLY A 97 -12.76 32.81 0.59
N ALA A 98 -12.65 33.58 1.67
CA ALA A 98 -12.52 33.06 3.06
C ALA A 98 -13.56 32.00 3.42
N HIS A 99 -14.80 32.11 2.95
CA HIS A 99 -15.86 31.15 3.22
C HIS A 99 -15.67 29.81 2.50
N MET A 100 -15.05 29.79 1.33
CA MET A 100 -14.81 28.56 0.55
C MET A 100 -13.56 27.80 0.97
N VAL A 101 -12.61 28.44 1.65
CA VAL A 101 -11.37 27.80 2.12
C VAL A 101 -11.68 26.60 3.02
N LEU A 102 -12.69 26.69 3.89
CA LEU A 102 -13.11 25.60 4.76
C LEU A 102 -13.59 24.39 3.95
N ALA A 103 -14.40 24.60 2.92
CA ALA A 103 -14.89 23.54 2.04
C ALA A 103 -13.74 22.85 1.28
N TYR A 104 -12.78 23.60 0.73
CA TYR A 104 -11.60 23.02 0.09
C TYR A 104 -10.74 22.21 1.06
N ASN A 105 -10.56 22.68 2.30
CA ASN A 105 -9.83 21.94 3.32
C ASN A 105 -10.54 20.62 3.67
N ALA A 106 -11.86 20.63 3.81
CA ALA A 106 -12.64 19.41 4.05
C ALA A 106 -12.50 18.41 2.87
N LEU A 107 -12.56 18.88 1.62
CA LEU A 107 -12.37 18.04 0.44
C LEU A 107 -10.95 17.44 0.37
N ILE A 108 -9.91 18.21 0.72
CA ILE A 108 -8.53 17.73 0.77
C ILE A 108 -8.42 16.61 1.82
N VAL A 109 -8.97 16.80 3.02
CA VAL A 109 -8.94 15.78 4.09
C VAL A 109 -9.65 14.49 3.62
N ILE A 110 -10.84 14.58 3.06
CA ILE A 110 -11.58 13.43 2.53
C ILE A 110 -10.76 12.73 1.45
N SER A 111 -10.14 13.47 0.54
CA SER A 111 -9.31 12.91 -0.52
C SER A 111 -8.08 12.18 0.01
N ILE A 112 -7.45 12.67 1.08
CA ILE A 112 -6.34 11.99 1.77
C ILE A 112 -6.83 10.65 2.36
N PHE A 113 -7.99 10.63 3.01
CA PHE A 113 -8.57 9.41 3.58
C PHE A 113 -8.82 8.35 2.51
N VAL A 114 -9.36 8.75 1.36
CA VAL A 114 -9.61 7.83 0.23
C VAL A 114 -8.30 7.33 -0.37
N SER A 115 -7.29 8.17 -0.50
CA SER A 115 -6.00 7.82 -1.11
C SER A 115 -5.25 6.71 -0.37
N VAL A 116 -5.43 6.60 0.95
CA VAL A 116 -4.85 5.53 1.77
C VAL A 116 -5.31 4.14 1.31
N TYR A 117 -6.55 4.01 0.83
CA TYR A 117 -7.13 2.72 0.42
C TYR A 117 -6.94 2.40 -1.06
N ILE A 118 -6.72 3.38 -1.93
CA ILE A 118 -6.65 3.18 -3.40
C ILE A 118 -5.59 2.14 -3.77
N PHE A 119 -4.37 2.25 -3.25
CA PHE A 119 -3.27 1.35 -3.61
C PHE A 119 -3.39 -0.06 -2.99
N PRO A 120 -3.78 -0.23 -1.72
CA PRO A 120 -4.10 -1.55 -1.17
C PRO A 120 -5.26 -2.25 -1.90
N VAL A 121 -6.32 -1.53 -2.25
CA VAL A 121 -7.45 -2.07 -3.03
C VAL A 121 -6.98 -2.48 -4.42
N LEU A 122 -6.17 -1.65 -5.11
CA LEU A 122 -5.60 -1.98 -6.41
C LEU A 122 -4.72 -3.24 -6.36
N SER A 123 -4.03 -3.50 -5.24
CA SER A 123 -3.19 -4.69 -5.08
C SER A 123 -3.97 -5.98 -4.95
N ARG A 124 -5.22 -5.91 -4.49
CA ARG A 124 -6.06 -7.07 -4.14
C ARG A 124 -7.17 -7.36 -5.14
N PHE A 125 -7.74 -6.32 -5.74
CA PHE A 125 -8.92 -6.46 -6.58
C PHE A 125 -8.63 -6.10 -8.04
N GLU A 126 -8.90 -7.03 -8.96
CA GLU A 126 -8.82 -6.79 -10.41
C GLU A 126 -10.12 -6.18 -10.93
N MET A 127 -10.46 -5.01 -10.43
CA MET A 127 -11.65 -4.29 -10.87
C MET A 127 -11.33 -3.17 -11.87
N ARG A 128 -12.39 -2.61 -12.48
CA ARG A 128 -12.30 -1.36 -13.26
C ARG A 128 -11.94 -0.20 -12.32
N LEU A 129 -11.31 0.84 -12.85
CA LEU A 129 -10.87 2.01 -12.06
C LEU A 129 -11.98 2.63 -11.23
N ASP A 130 -13.19 2.73 -11.80
CA ASP A 130 -14.38 3.25 -11.09
C ASP A 130 -14.72 2.42 -9.85
N GLY A 131 -14.60 1.08 -9.97
CA GLY A 131 -14.83 0.16 -8.85
C GLY A 131 -13.81 0.36 -7.73
N ILE A 132 -12.53 0.54 -8.09
CA ILE A 132 -11.45 0.78 -7.13
C ILE A 132 -11.70 2.08 -6.34
N ILE A 133 -12.05 3.17 -7.03
CA ILE A 133 -12.33 4.46 -6.39
C ILE A 133 -13.55 4.37 -5.47
N LYS A 134 -14.66 3.77 -5.94
CA LYS A 134 -15.88 3.60 -5.14
C LYS A 134 -15.62 2.74 -3.90
N LEU A 135 -14.94 1.62 -4.05
CA LEU A 135 -14.61 0.74 -2.94
C LEU A 135 -13.70 1.44 -1.93
N SER A 136 -12.67 2.15 -2.39
CA SER A 136 -11.77 2.93 -1.53
C SER A 136 -12.51 4.01 -0.74
N PHE A 137 -13.48 4.67 -1.37
CA PHE A 137 -14.33 5.66 -0.70
C PHE A 137 -15.20 5.03 0.40
N VAL A 138 -15.86 3.92 0.10
CA VAL A 138 -16.68 3.19 1.09
C VAL A 138 -15.82 2.69 2.25
N MET A 139 -14.64 2.13 1.97
CA MET A 139 -13.72 1.65 3.00
C MET A 139 -13.18 2.78 3.86
N SER A 140 -12.88 3.93 3.29
CA SER A 140 -12.41 5.13 3.99
C SER A 140 -13.39 5.59 5.08
N ILE A 141 -14.70 5.52 4.80
CA ILE A 141 -15.74 5.89 5.77
C ILE A 141 -15.94 4.79 6.80
N ARG A 142 -16.04 3.53 6.36
CA ARG A 142 -16.35 2.40 7.25
C ARG A 142 -15.23 2.08 8.24
N TYR A 143 -13.97 2.26 7.82
CA TYR A 143 -12.79 1.93 8.63
C TYR A 143 -11.97 3.16 9.04
N ILE A 144 -12.65 4.27 9.32
CA ILE A 144 -12.02 5.54 9.69
C ILE A 144 -11.08 5.40 10.90
N TYR A 145 -11.39 4.53 11.85
CA TYR A 145 -10.57 4.27 13.02
C TYR A 145 -9.24 3.57 12.72
N TYR A 146 -9.10 2.88 11.57
CA TYR A 146 -7.81 2.39 11.07
C TYR A 146 -7.09 3.44 10.23
N THR A 147 -7.84 4.30 9.54
CA THR A 147 -7.28 5.34 8.68
C THR A 147 -6.49 6.38 9.48
N ILE A 148 -7.04 6.81 10.62
CA ILE A 148 -6.41 7.82 11.47
C ILE A 148 -5.00 7.40 11.95
N PRO A 149 -4.79 6.21 12.57
CA PRO A 149 -3.46 5.79 12.99
C PRO A 149 -2.51 5.54 11.82
N ILE A 150 -3.00 5.12 10.64
CA ILE A 150 -2.16 4.96 9.45
C ILE A 150 -1.64 6.32 8.97
N ILE A 151 -2.49 7.32 8.87
CA ILE A 151 -2.10 8.67 8.44
C ILE A 151 -1.18 9.31 9.49
N ALA A 152 -1.55 9.26 10.76
CA ALA A 152 -0.74 9.81 11.85
C ALA A 152 0.64 9.14 11.93
N GLY A 153 0.70 7.82 11.82
CA GLY A 153 1.95 7.08 11.82
C GLY A 153 2.80 7.36 10.58
N THR A 154 2.19 7.50 9.40
CA THR A 154 2.92 7.88 8.18
C THR A 154 3.53 9.28 8.31
N ALA A 155 2.76 10.25 8.83
CA ALA A 155 3.23 11.61 9.08
C ALA A 155 4.35 11.63 10.12
N ALA A 156 4.18 10.88 11.22
CA ALA A 156 5.19 10.77 12.27
C ALA A 156 6.50 10.15 11.77
N LEU A 157 6.42 9.10 10.94
CA LEU A 157 7.60 8.47 10.34
C LEU A 157 8.33 9.39 9.37
N LEU A 158 7.60 10.13 8.53
CA LEU A 158 8.21 11.11 7.63
C LEU A 158 8.91 12.20 8.44
N TRP A 159 8.25 12.70 9.48
CA TRP A 159 8.85 13.72 10.36
C TRP A 159 10.10 13.19 11.07
N LEU A 160 10.05 11.97 11.63
CA LEU A 160 11.16 11.31 12.28
C LEU A 160 12.34 11.09 11.32
N GLN A 161 12.06 10.68 10.07
CA GLN A 161 13.06 10.45 9.04
C GLN A 161 13.81 11.74 8.68
N PHE A 162 13.10 12.86 8.54
CA PHE A 162 13.74 14.12 8.13
C PHE A 162 14.54 14.80 9.25
N TYR A 163 14.11 14.66 10.51
CA TYR A 163 14.70 15.40 11.62
C TYR A 163 15.66 14.60 12.49
N TYR A 164 15.48 13.30 12.63
CA TYR A 164 16.21 12.51 13.63
C TYR A 164 16.98 11.32 13.08
N LEU A 165 16.53 10.74 11.97
CA LEU A 165 17.11 9.50 11.49
C LEU A 165 18.19 9.73 10.43
N PRO A 166 19.31 8.96 10.46
CA PRO A 166 20.34 9.04 9.45
C PRO A 166 19.80 8.54 8.10
N MET A 167 20.37 9.06 7.00
CA MET A 167 20.00 8.71 5.61
C MET A 167 19.82 7.20 5.34
N PRO A 168 20.63 6.27 5.87
CA PRO A 168 20.45 4.83 5.60
C PRO A 168 19.12 4.26 6.07
N CYS A 169 18.44 4.86 7.06
CA CYS A 169 17.16 4.38 7.56
C CYS A 169 16.03 4.49 6.53
N ILE A 170 16.19 5.30 5.50
CA ILE A 170 15.22 5.42 4.40
C ILE A 170 15.03 4.10 3.63
N PHE A 171 16.04 3.21 3.66
CA PHE A 171 15.96 1.90 2.99
C PHE A 171 15.19 0.84 3.78
N VAL A 172 14.89 1.09 5.05
CA VAL A 172 14.20 0.12 5.92
C VAL A 172 12.80 0.61 6.31
N LEU A 173 12.66 1.90 6.63
CA LEU A 173 11.45 2.48 7.19
C LEU A 173 10.19 2.30 6.34
N PRO A 174 10.19 2.59 5.01
CA PRO A 174 8.99 2.44 4.21
C PRO A 174 8.47 1.00 4.16
N GLY A 175 9.38 0.02 4.04
CA GLY A 175 9.00 -1.39 4.03
C GLY A 175 8.51 -1.88 5.39
N ALA A 176 9.18 -1.51 6.47
CA ALA A 176 8.76 -1.85 7.83
C ALA A 176 7.40 -1.24 8.16
N TRP A 177 7.18 0.02 7.76
CA TRP A 177 5.87 0.67 7.92
C TRP A 177 4.80 0.00 7.07
N CYS A 178 5.09 -0.29 5.81
CA CYS A 178 4.19 -1.04 4.95
C CYS A 178 3.81 -2.38 5.60
N TYR A 179 4.77 -3.12 6.16
CA TYR A 179 4.52 -4.36 6.91
C TYR A 179 3.57 -4.15 8.09
N ALA A 180 3.76 -3.10 8.90
CA ALA A 180 2.87 -2.77 10.00
C ALA A 180 1.45 -2.42 9.54
N VAL A 181 1.33 -1.62 8.46
CA VAL A 181 0.04 -1.23 7.87
C VAL A 181 -0.72 -2.44 7.31
N THR A 182 -0.02 -3.47 6.80
CA THR A 182 -0.69 -4.67 6.27
C THR A 182 -1.57 -5.37 7.31
N PHE A 183 -1.21 -5.34 8.59
CA PHE A 183 -2.03 -5.95 9.65
C PHE A 183 -3.39 -5.26 9.81
N MET A 184 -3.41 -3.93 9.70
CA MET A 184 -4.65 -3.15 9.80
C MET A 184 -5.49 -3.28 8.54
N MET A 185 -4.82 -3.16 7.37
CA MET A 185 -5.47 -3.19 6.06
C MET A 185 -6.08 -4.55 5.72
N GLU A 186 -5.41 -5.67 6.04
CA GLU A 186 -5.99 -6.98 5.73
C GLU A 186 -7.30 -7.22 6.49
N ARG A 187 -7.39 -6.81 7.75
CA ARG A 187 -8.65 -6.92 8.50
C ARG A 187 -9.79 -6.15 7.84
N ALA A 188 -9.48 -4.99 7.25
CA ALA A 188 -10.46 -4.19 6.52
C ALA A 188 -10.82 -4.83 5.17
N LEU A 189 -9.85 -5.34 4.43
CA LEU A 189 -10.02 -5.90 3.09
C LEU A 189 -10.72 -7.26 3.10
N LEU A 190 -10.47 -8.12 4.11
CA LEU A 190 -11.09 -9.44 4.23
C LEU A 190 -12.63 -9.36 4.24
N GLY A 191 -13.21 -8.29 4.78
CA GLY A 191 -14.66 -8.10 4.80
C GLY A 191 -15.30 -7.84 3.43
N TYR A 192 -14.50 -7.59 2.39
CA TYR A 192 -14.96 -7.32 1.02
C TYR A 192 -14.48 -8.35 0.00
N MET A 193 -13.71 -9.34 0.43
CA MET A 193 -13.30 -10.42 -0.45
C MET A 193 -14.47 -11.38 -0.68
N PRO A 194 -14.70 -11.84 -1.93
CA PRO A 194 -15.68 -12.89 -2.20
C PRO A 194 -15.29 -14.17 -1.46
N ALA A 195 -16.29 -14.95 -1.09
CA ALA A 195 -16.05 -16.26 -0.45
C ALA A 195 -15.15 -17.13 -1.34
N LYS A 196 -14.32 -17.99 -0.73
CA LYS A 196 -13.34 -18.83 -1.43
C LYS A 196 -14.01 -19.64 -2.56
N GLU A 197 -15.21 -20.14 -2.34
CA GLU A 197 -15.98 -20.92 -3.31
C GLU A 197 -16.42 -20.11 -4.54
N GLU A 198 -16.72 -18.81 -4.38
CA GLU A 198 -17.09 -17.93 -5.50
C GLU A 198 -15.87 -17.52 -6.32
N ALA A 199 -14.72 -17.36 -5.66
CA ALA A 199 -13.46 -17.06 -6.31
C ALA A 199 -12.98 -18.23 -7.17
N GLU A 200 -13.10 -19.47 -6.68
CA GLU A 200 -12.77 -20.69 -7.44
C GLU A 200 -13.67 -20.91 -8.66
N LYS A 201 -14.96 -20.61 -8.55
CA LYS A 201 -15.90 -20.69 -9.69
C LYS A 201 -15.61 -19.65 -10.79
N ASN A 202 -15.15 -18.44 -10.41
CA ASN A 202 -14.80 -17.39 -11.36
C ASN A 202 -13.40 -17.57 -11.98
N SER A 203 -12.57 -18.45 -11.44
CA SER A 203 -11.19 -18.67 -11.87
C SER A 203 -11.01 -19.74 -12.95
N GLN A 204 -12.08 -20.30 -13.53
CA GLN A 204 -11.98 -21.22 -14.68
C GLN A 204 -11.48 -20.46 -15.93
N GLY A 205 -10.19 -20.14 -15.95
CA GLY A 205 -9.51 -19.54 -17.11
C GLY A 205 -8.48 -18.45 -16.82
N VAL A 206 -8.39 -17.94 -15.62
CA VAL A 206 -7.38 -16.96 -15.21
C VAL A 206 -6.68 -17.48 -13.97
N GLU A 207 -5.35 -17.44 -13.95
CA GLU A 207 -4.51 -17.77 -12.80
C GLU A 207 -4.78 -16.74 -11.68
N THR A 208 -5.95 -16.86 -11.03
CA THR A 208 -6.31 -16.03 -9.89
C THR A 208 -5.51 -16.49 -8.70
N ASP A 209 -4.78 -15.55 -8.11
CA ASP A 209 -3.97 -15.77 -6.91
C ASP A 209 -4.86 -16.21 -5.74
N THR A 210 -5.22 -17.50 -5.68
CA THR A 210 -6.06 -18.09 -4.62
C THR A 210 -5.39 -18.11 -3.24
N TRP A 211 -4.10 -17.78 -3.17
CA TRP A 211 -3.33 -17.74 -1.93
C TRP A 211 -3.86 -16.75 -0.88
N TYR A 212 -4.78 -15.86 -1.26
CA TYR A 212 -5.40 -14.92 -0.33
C TYR A 212 -6.31 -15.58 0.71
N TYR A 213 -6.84 -16.77 0.39
CA TYR A 213 -7.84 -17.45 1.19
C TYR A 213 -7.25 -18.53 2.12
N GLU A 214 -5.96 -18.83 2.01
CA GLU A 214 -5.22 -19.75 2.88
C GLU A 214 -4.52 -19.01 3.99
#